data_a9bfc9fb81add720d929fe8f5c3acd92
#
_entry.id   a9bfc9fb81add720d929fe8f5c3acd92
#
_cell.length_a   1.000
_cell.length_b   1.000
_cell.length_c   1.000
_cell.angle_alpha   90.00
_cell.angle_beta   90.00
_cell.angle_gamma   90.00
#
_symmetry.space_group_name_H-M   'P 1'
#
loop_
_entity.id
_entity.type
_entity.pdbx_description
1 polymer ?
#
loop_
_entity_poly.entity_id
_entity_poly.type
_entity_poly.pdbx_seq_one_letter_code
_entity_poly.pdbx_strand_id
1 'polypeptide(L)'
;MTKHYAEQQAKPDFAELEKRVLKFWEEDKTFEKSVHNRDGAAEFVFYDGPPFANGTPHYGHIMVSYVKDVVARFQTMSGKKVERRLGWDCHGLPAEMSAEKQLGVSGRKQIEEFGVEKFNNFCRQDVLKYSNIWVDMFKRIGRWVDFSHDYKTMDLPFMESVIHNFKDLYDKGLIYEDFRVLPYSWAAETPLSNFEVNQGYQDKTDTAITVLFKLENGMKILVWTTTPWTLPSNLML
;
A
#
# COMPACT_ATOMS: atom_id res chain seq x y z
N MET A 1 0.84 27.63 -53.90
CA MET A 1 1.79 27.51 -52.76
C MET A 1 1.47 26.21 -52.03
N THR A 2 2.34 25.25 -52.08
CA THR A 2 2.21 24.00 -51.32
C THR A 2 2.36 24.35 -49.83
N LYS A 3 1.33 24.06 -49.00
CA LYS A 3 1.43 24.25 -47.54
C LYS A 3 2.55 23.34 -47.03
N HIS A 4 3.61 23.88 -46.44
CA HIS A 4 4.73 23.12 -45.88
C HIS A 4 4.36 22.38 -44.56
N TYR A 5 3.25 22.75 -43.95
CA TYR A 5 2.80 22.17 -42.69
C TYR A 5 1.36 21.70 -42.82
N ALA A 6 1.05 20.62 -42.14
CA ALA A 6 -0.32 20.13 -42.02
C ALA A 6 -1.22 21.16 -41.32
N GLU A 7 -2.48 21.24 -41.79
CA GLU A 7 -3.47 22.11 -41.16
C GLU A 7 -3.73 21.69 -39.73
N GLN A 8 -3.57 22.61 -38.77
CA GLN A 8 -3.80 22.37 -37.38
C GLN A 8 -5.23 22.75 -36.98
N GLN A 9 -5.84 21.95 -36.14
CA GLN A 9 -7.16 22.26 -35.57
C GLN A 9 -7.03 23.40 -34.56
N ALA A 10 -7.91 24.39 -34.65
CA ALA A 10 -7.94 25.52 -33.70
C ALA A 10 -8.26 25.10 -32.24
N LYS A 11 -9.00 23.99 -32.09
CA LYS A 11 -9.30 23.35 -30.81
C LYS A 11 -8.97 21.86 -30.90
N PRO A 12 -7.78 21.43 -30.49
CA PRO A 12 -7.43 20.03 -30.54
C PRO A 12 -8.31 19.20 -29.56
N ASP A 13 -8.79 18.05 -30.01
CA ASP A 13 -9.39 17.05 -29.13
C ASP A 13 -8.27 16.27 -28.45
N PHE A 14 -7.96 16.65 -27.21
CA PHE A 14 -6.88 16.02 -26.45
C PHE A 14 -7.17 14.55 -26.16
N ALA A 15 -8.42 14.14 -25.97
CA ALA A 15 -8.78 12.76 -25.71
C ALA A 15 -8.48 11.86 -26.91
N GLU A 16 -8.81 12.32 -28.12
CA GLU A 16 -8.48 11.59 -29.36
C GLU A 16 -6.99 11.64 -29.69
N LEU A 17 -6.32 12.74 -29.39
CA LEU A 17 -4.86 12.85 -29.54
C LEU A 17 -4.16 11.80 -28.62
N GLU A 18 -4.54 11.74 -27.37
CA GLU A 18 -3.99 10.78 -26.39
C GLU A 18 -4.19 9.34 -26.83
N LYS A 19 -5.39 8.98 -27.30
CA LYS A 19 -5.67 7.63 -27.81
C LYS A 19 -4.76 7.25 -28.99
N ARG A 20 -4.53 8.19 -29.93
CA ARG A 20 -3.61 7.95 -31.03
C ARG A 20 -2.18 7.75 -30.58
N VAL A 21 -1.73 8.55 -29.60
CA VAL A 21 -0.38 8.43 -29.03
C VAL A 21 -0.22 7.11 -28.30
N LEU A 22 -1.19 6.71 -27.48
CA LEU A 22 -1.16 5.44 -26.78
C LEU A 22 -1.10 4.25 -27.75
N LYS A 23 -1.92 4.29 -28.81
CA LYS A 23 -1.90 3.27 -29.86
C LYS A 23 -0.53 3.21 -30.55
N PHE A 24 0.04 4.37 -30.90
CA PHE A 24 1.38 4.42 -31.50
C PHE A 24 2.43 3.81 -30.55
N TRP A 25 2.41 4.14 -29.26
CA TRP A 25 3.36 3.58 -28.29
C TRP A 25 3.27 2.07 -28.15
N GLU A 26 2.06 1.53 -28.22
CA GLU A 26 1.81 0.09 -28.18
C GLU A 26 2.34 -0.61 -29.44
N GLU A 27 2.02 -0.11 -30.62
CA GLU A 27 2.46 -0.66 -31.90
C GLU A 27 3.98 -0.55 -32.11
N ASP A 28 4.56 0.58 -31.72
CA ASP A 28 6.00 0.84 -31.78
C ASP A 28 6.80 0.17 -30.65
N LYS A 29 6.15 -0.33 -29.61
CA LYS A 29 6.81 -0.80 -28.38
C LYS A 29 7.74 0.26 -27.78
N THR A 30 7.27 1.49 -27.71
CA THR A 30 8.08 2.66 -27.34
C THR A 30 8.66 2.54 -25.93
N PHE A 31 7.89 1.98 -24.98
CA PHE A 31 8.39 1.77 -23.63
C PHE A 31 9.57 0.78 -23.62
N GLU A 32 9.40 -0.39 -24.22
CA GLU A 32 10.42 -1.44 -24.27
C GLU A 32 11.68 -0.91 -24.98
N LYS A 33 11.52 -0.21 -26.10
CA LYS A 33 12.63 0.46 -26.79
C LYS A 33 13.33 1.48 -25.90
N SER A 34 12.58 2.23 -25.08
CA SER A 34 13.16 3.21 -24.17
C SER A 34 14.09 2.59 -23.12
N VAL A 35 13.87 1.33 -22.76
CA VAL A 35 14.74 0.54 -21.88
C VAL A 35 15.91 -0.06 -22.67
N HIS A 36 15.62 -0.81 -23.74
CA HIS A 36 16.66 -1.55 -24.50
C HIS A 36 17.65 -0.67 -25.23
N ASN A 37 17.22 0.51 -25.74
CA ASN A 37 18.14 1.47 -26.36
C ASN A 37 19.19 2.02 -25.40
N ARG A 38 19.11 1.68 -24.13
CA ARG A 38 20.03 2.09 -23.06
C ARG A 38 20.76 0.90 -22.44
N ASP A 39 20.77 -0.24 -23.11
CA ASP A 39 21.56 -1.38 -22.67
C ASP A 39 23.05 -0.97 -22.67
N GLY A 40 23.72 -1.24 -21.54
CA GLY A 40 25.09 -0.80 -21.28
C GLY A 40 25.24 0.64 -20.74
N ALA A 41 24.17 1.44 -20.66
CA ALA A 41 24.21 2.73 -19.99
C ALA A 41 24.17 2.57 -18.45
N ALA A 42 24.51 3.64 -17.73
CA ALA A 42 24.39 3.66 -16.28
C ALA A 42 22.95 3.39 -15.84
N GLU A 43 22.77 2.48 -14.90
CA GLU A 43 21.47 2.13 -14.37
C GLU A 43 20.98 3.20 -13.38
N PHE A 44 19.69 3.47 -13.44
CA PHE A 44 18.95 4.15 -12.38
C PHE A 44 17.94 3.17 -11.79
N VAL A 45 18.26 2.65 -10.63
CA VAL A 45 17.39 1.70 -9.93
C VAL A 45 16.19 2.45 -9.39
N PHE A 46 15.01 2.04 -9.83
CA PHE A 46 13.75 2.64 -9.43
C PHE A 46 12.85 1.59 -8.77
N TYR A 47 12.72 1.69 -7.45
CA TYR A 47 11.77 0.87 -6.70
C TYR A 47 10.41 1.55 -6.64
N ASP A 48 9.39 0.84 -7.07
CA ASP A 48 8.01 1.27 -7.00
C ASP A 48 7.34 0.64 -5.77
N GLY A 49 6.75 1.46 -4.89
CA GLY A 49 5.86 0.96 -3.85
C GLY A 49 4.59 0.40 -4.49
N PRO A 50 4.32 -0.91 -4.34
CA PRO A 50 3.19 -1.53 -5.02
C PRO A 50 1.85 -1.02 -4.47
N PRO A 51 0.87 -0.69 -5.32
CA PRO A 51 -0.44 -0.32 -4.87
C PRO A 51 -1.22 -1.52 -4.32
N PHE A 52 -2.10 -1.24 -3.38
CA PHE A 52 -3.09 -2.19 -2.86
C PHE A 52 -4.41 -2.01 -3.61
N ALA A 53 -4.74 -2.95 -4.50
CA ALA A 53 -5.88 -2.85 -5.41
C ALA A 53 -7.18 -3.42 -4.82
N ASN A 54 -7.54 -3.01 -3.60
CA ASN A 54 -8.76 -3.46 -2.90
C ASN A 54 -10.05 -2.73 -3.31
N GLY A 55 -9.95 -1.80 -4.25
CA GLY A 55 -11.07 -1.03 -4.79
C GLY A 55 -10.72 -0.36 -6.11
N THR A 56 -11.63 0.45 -6.64
CA THR A 56 -11.36 1.23 -7.85
C THR A 56 -10.35 2.34 -7.59
N PRO A 57 -9.48 2.65 -8.59
CA PRO A 57 -8.52 3.73 -8.44
C PRO A 57 -9.22 5.10 -8.32
N HIS A 58 -8.59 6.02 -7.60
CA HIS A 58 -9.05 7.40 -7.42
C HIS A 58 -7.94 8.41 -7.79
N TYR A 59 -8.25 9.70 -7.80
CA TYR A 59 -7.34 10.76 -8.20
C TYR A 59 -5.99 10.76 -7.45
N GLY A 60 -5.97 10.40 -6.18
CA GLY A 60 -4.72 10.25 -5.42
C GLY A 60 -3.79 9.21 -6.03
N HIS A 61 -4.33 8.09 -6.49
CA HIS A 61 -3.56 7.05 -7.18
C HIS A 61 -3.01 7.54 -8.53
N ILE A 62 -3.81 8.32 -9.28
CA ILE A 62 -3.38 8.94 -10.53
C ILE A 62 -2.20 9.89 -10.26
N MET A 63 -2.33 10.77 -9.26
CA MET A 63 -1.27 11.72 -8.89
C MET A 63 0.04 11.01 -8.54
N VAL A 64 -0.02 10.00 -7.66
CA VAL A 64 1.17 9.22 -7.28
C VAL A 64 1.78 8.53 -8.50
N SER A 65 0.95 7.99 -9.40
CA SER A 65 1.41 7.35 -10.64
C SER A 65 2.13 8.33 -11.56
N TYR A 66 1.64 9.56 -11.69
CA TYR A 66 2.32 10.61 -12.45
C TYR A 66 3.70 10.97 -11.87
N VAL A 67 3.78 11.15 -10.55
CA VAL A 67 5.06 11.47 -9.91
C VAL A 67 6.09 10.38 -10.16
N LYS A 68 5.71 9.12 -10.01
CA LYS A 68 6.57 7.96 -10.29
C LYS A 68 7.03 7.95 -11.76
N ASP A 69 6.11 8.17 -12.68
CA ASP A 69 6.40 8.12 -14.12
C ASP A 69 7.30 9.28 -14.57
N VAL A 70 7.10 10.48 -14.03
CA VAL A 70 7.95 11.66 -14.33
C VAL A 70 9.40 11.41 -13.93
N VAL A 71 9.65 10.90 -12.73
CA VAL A 71 11.02 10.62 -12.26
C VAL A 71 11.71 9.60 -13.17
N ALA A 72 11.02 8.49 -13.47
CA ALA A 72 11.58 7.44 -14.30
C ALA A 72 11.81 7.89 -15.75
N ARG A 73 10.89 8.67 -16.34
CA ARG A 73 11.06 9.26 -17.68
C ARG A 73 12.20 10.26 -17.72
N PHE A 74 12.31 11.13 -16.73
CA PHE A 74 13.40 12.09 -16.64
C PHE A 74 14.76 11.39 -16.65
N GLN A 75 14.94 10.37 -15.83
CA GLN A 75 16.19 9.60 -15.80
C GLN A 75 16.46 8.87 -17.12
N THR A 76 15.41 8.34 -17.77
CA THR A 76 15.51 7.74 -19.10
C THR A 76 15.94 8.77 -20.15
N MET A 77 15.34 9.97 -20.16
CA MET A 77 15.71 11.07 -21.06
C MET A 77 17.11 11.59 -20.79
N SER A 78 17.59 11.48 -19.55
CA SER A 78 18.97 11.79 -19.15
C SER A 78 19.99 10.70 -19.52
N GLY A 79 19.58 9.69 -20.30
CA GLY A 79 20.45 8.66 -20.86
C GLY A 79 20.66 7.43 -19.97
N LYS A 80 19.97 7.31 -18.84
CA LYS A 80 20.09 6.15 -17.93
C LYS A 80 19.16 5.01 -18.33
N LYS A 81 19.59 3.78 -18.11
CA LYS A 81 18.71 2.61 -18.17
C LYS A 81 17.84 2.58 -16.94
N VAL A 82 16.50 2.58 -17.12
CA VAL A 82 15.54 2.56 -16.03
C VAL A 82 14.54 1.43 -16.29
N GLU A 83 14.75 0.31 -15.62
CA GLU A 83 13.74 -0.75 -15.58
C GLU A 83 12.61 -0.35 -14.64
N ARG A 84 11.38 -0.63 -15.04
CA ARG A 84 10.16 -0.28 -14.29
C ARG A 84 9.26 -1.49 -14.27
N ARG A 85 9.04 -2.04 -13.09
CA ARG A 85 8.21 -3.23 -12.92
C ARG A 85 6.99 -2.85 -12.10
N LEU A 86 5.80 -3.26 -12.55
CA LEU A 86 4.58 -3.12 -11.77
C LEU A 86 4.58 -4.14 -10.62
N GLY A 87 4.03 -3.76 -9.48
CA GLY A 87 3.83 -4.65 -8.36
C GLY A 87 2.45 -4.46 -7.74
N TRP A 88 2.03 -5.45 -6.95
CA TRP A 88 0.78 -5.44 -6.20
C TRP A 88 1.04 -5.77 -4.74
N ASP A 89 0.56 -4.90 -3.86
CA ASP A 89 0.48 -5.19 -2.44
C ASP A 89 -0.72 -6.10 -2.17
N CYS A 90 -0.48 -7.24 -1.52
CA CYS A 90 -1.49 -8.29 -1.40
C CYS A 90 -1.77 -8.71 0.05
N HIS A 91 -1.18 -8.04 1.03
CA HIS A 91 -1.27 -8.43 2.43
C HIS A 91 -1.86 -7.33 3.31
N GLY A 92 -2.15 -7.72 4.55
CA GLY A 92 -2.51 -6.82 5.62
C GLY A 92 -3.99 -6.76 5.93
N LEU A 93 -4.29 -6.04 7.01
CA LEU A 93 -5.60 -5.90 7.60
C LEU A 93 -6.71 -5.49 6.61
N PRO A 94 -6.48 -4.59 5.64
CA PRO A 94 -7.52 -4.23 4.67
C PRO A 94 -7.98 -5.40 3.78
N ALA A 95 -7.08 -6.35 3.45
CA ALA A 95 -7.44 -7.54 2.69
C ALA A 95 -8.31 -8.48 3.52
N GLU A 96 -7.92 -8.72 4.77
CA GLU A 96 -8.66 -9.57 5.70
C GLU A 96 -10.03 -9.00 6.03
N MET A 97 -10.13 -7.71 6.36
CA MET A 97 -11.41 -7.05 6.64
C MET A 97 -12.37 -7.06 5.44
N SER A 98 -11.83 -6.95 4.21
CA SER A 98 -12.65 -7.10 2.99
C SER A 98 -13.23 -8.52 2.88
N ALA A 99 -12.40 -9.52 3.11
CA ALA A 99 -12.80 -10.92 3.09
C ALA A 99 -13.81 -11.26 4.21
N GLU A 100 -13.54 -10.82 5.44
CA GLU A 100 -14.47 -10.99 6.58
C GLU A 100 -15.86 -10.44 6.26
N LYS A 101 -15.92 -9.22 5.74
CA LYS A 101 -17.17 -8.56 5.37
C LYS A 101 -17.93 -9.33 4.30
N GLN A 102 -17.25 -9.85 3.28
CA GLN A 102 -17.88 -10.56 2.17
C GLN A 102 -18.32 -11.98 2.57
N LEU A 103 -17.58 -12.64 3.45
CA LEU A 103 -17.87 -13.99 3.92
C LEU A 103 -18.82 -14.02 5.11
N GLY A 104 -19.08 -12.86 5.74
CA GLY A 104 -19.93 -12.76 6.94
C GLY A 104 -19.29 -13.41 8.18
N VAL A 105 -17.95 -13.47 8.23
CA VAL A 105 -17.18 -13.95 9.38
C VAL A 105 -16.44 -12.78 10.03
N SER A 106 -16.15 -12.86 11.31
CA SER A 106 -15.41 -11.80 12.02
C SER A 106 -14.56 -12.36 13.14
N GLY A 107 -13.30 -11.94 13.16
CA GLY A 107 -12.33 -12.32 14.17
C GLY A 107 -11.82 -13.75 14.04
N ARG A 108 -10.72 -14.00 14.74
CA ARG A 108 -9.92 -15.22 14.62
C ARG A 108 -10.73 -16.51 14.79
N LYS A 109 -11.60 -16.57 15.78
CA LYS A 109 -12.39 -17.78 16.08
C LYS A 109 -13.29 -18.20 14.92
N GLN A 110 -14.00 -17.23 14.32
CA GLN A 110 -14.90 -17.53 13.19
C GLN A 110 -14.11 -17.88 11.93
N ILE A 111 -12.94 -17.28 11.72
CA ILE A 111 -12.04 -17.65 10.60
C ILE A 111 -11.51 -19.08 10.77
N GLU A 112 -11.13 -19.49 11.98
CA GLU A 112 -10.71 -20.87 12.28
C GLU A 112 -11.85 -21.87 12.04
N GLU A 113 -13.07 -21.54 12.47
CA GLU A 113 -14.28 -22.35 12.23
C GLU A 113 -14.65 -22.45 10.74
N PHE A 114 -14.51 -21.35 9.98
CA PHE A 114 -14.70 -21.31 8.53
C PHE A 114 -13.65 -22.13 7.78
N GLY A 115 -12.44 -22.16 8.29
CA GLY A 115 -11.27 -22.84 7.76
C GLY A 115 -10.25 -21.86 7.18
N VAL A 116 -9.08 -21.80 7.80
CA VAL A 116 -7.99 -20.85 7.47
C VAL A 116 -7.57 -20.94 5.99
N GLU A 117 -7.46 -22.14 5.45
CA GLU A 117 -7.11 -22.34 4.05
C GLU A 117 -8.16 -21.73 3.10
N LYS A 118 -9.44 -21.95 3.38
CA LYS A 118 -10.54 -21.39 2.58
C LYS A 118 -10.54 -19.86 2.64
N PHE A 119 -10.33 -19.31 3.83
CA PHE A 119 -10.25 -17.87 4.05
C PHE A 119 -9.08 -17.26 3.28
N ASN A 120 -7.89 -17.83 3.39
CA ASN A 120 -6.71 -17.36 2.67
C ASN A 120 -6.87 -17.45 1.15
N ASN A 121 -7.50 -18.51 0.64
CA ASN A 121 -7.77 -18.64 -0.79
C ASN A 121 -8.77 -17.59 -1.28
N PHE A 122 -9.76 -17.23 -0.45
CA PHE A 122 -10.66 -16.12 -0.75
C PHE A 122 -9.91 -14.78 -0.78
N CYS A 123 -9.08 -14.49 0.21
CA CYS A 123 -8.24 -13.28 0.24
C CYS A 123 -7.36 -13.16 -1.02
N ARG A 124 -6.72 -14.25 -1.45
CA ARG A 124 -5.90 -14.26 -2.68
C ARG A 124 -6.68 -13.88 -3.93
N GLN A 125 -7.93 -14.27 -4.02
CA GLN A 125 -8.80 -13.94 -5.16
C GLN A 125 -9.31 -12.51 -5.06
N ASP A 126 -9.74 -12.09 -3.87
CA ASP A 126 -10.34 -10.78 -3.65
C ASP A 126 -9.34 -9.64 -3.85
N VAL A 127 -8.10 -9.80 -3.38
CA VAL A 127 -7.06 -8.76 -3.48
C VAL A 127 -6.66 -8.43 -4.92
N LEU A 128 -6.87 -9.33 -5.88
CA LEU A 128 -6.59 -9.11 -7.30
C LEU A 128 -7.83 -8.74 -8.12
N LYS A 129 -9.00 -8.68 -7.50
CA LYS A 129 -10.28 -8.46 -8.17
C LYS A 129 -10.33 -7.18 -9.03
N TYR A 130 -9.68 -6.13 -8.60
CA TYR A 130 -9.67 -4.85 -9.29
C TYR A 130 -8.40 -4.60 -10.12
N SER A 131 -7.45 -5.54 -10.15
CA SER A 131 -6.14 -5.35 -10.81
C SER A 131 -6.26 -4.96 -12.28
N ASN A 132 -7.19 -5.56 -13.03
CA ASN A 132 -7.40 -5.21 -14.44
C ASN A 132 -7.87 -3.77 -14.62
N ILE A 133 -8.78 -3.27 -13.77
CA ILE A 133 -9.25 -1.88 -13.80
C ILE A 133 -8.08 -0.91 -13.53
N TRP A 134 -7.18 -1.28 -12.63
CA TRP A 134 -5.98 -0.50 -12.35
C TRP A 134 -5.01 -0.50 -13.52
N VAL A 135 -4.78 -1.65 -14.16
CA VAL A 135 -3.94 -1.74 -15.35
C VAL A 135 -4.50 -0.87 -16.48
N ASP A 136 -5.81 -0.93 -16.71
CA ASP A 136 -6.48 -0.11 -17.73
C ASP A 136 -6.32 1.39 -17.44
N MET A 137 -6.46 1.79 -16.17
CA MET A 137 -6.22 3.15 -15.74
C MET A 137 -4.76 3.56 -15.97
N PHE A 138 -3.77 2.75 -15.59
CA PHE A 138 -2.36 3.03 -15.80
C PHE A 138 -2.02 3.18 -17.30
N LYS A 139 -2.54 2.29 -18.13
CA LYS A 139 -2.41 2.39 -19.58
C LYS A 139 -3.05 3.67 -20.10
N ARG A 140 -4.27 3.98 -19.64
CA ARG A 140 -5.01 5.17 -20.09
C ARG A 140 -4.31 6.49 -19.76
N ILE A 141 -3.66 6.59 -18.58
CA ILE A 141 -2.87 7.77 -18.22
C ILE A 141 -1.47 7.78 -18.82
N GLY A 142 -1.13 6.79 -19.64
CA GLY A 142 0.14 6.70 -20.34
C GLY A 142 1.35 6.37 -19.48
N ARG A 143 1.16 5.68 -18.35
CA ARG A 143 2.26 5.24 -17.51
C ARG A 143 3.14 4.21 -18.21
N TRP A 144 4.46 4.42 -18.18
CA TRP A 144 5.44 3.50 -18.72
C TRP A 144 5.98 2.56 -17.64
N VAL A 145 5.51 1.34 -17.66
CA VAL A 145 5.89 0.28 -16.72
C VAL A 145 5.66 -1.08 -17.38
N ASP A 146 6.45 -2.07 -17.00
CA ASP A 146 6.24 -3.45 -17.46
C ASP A 146 5.01 -4.05 -16.76
N PHE A 147 3.96 -4.26 -17.54
CA PHE A 147 2.73 -4.90 -17.11
C PHE A 147 2.77 -6.43 -17.24
N SER A 148 3.73 -6.95 -18.01
CA SER A 148 3.79 -8.37 -18.36
C SER A 148 4.50 -9.21 -17.30
N HIS A 149 5.43 -8.59 -16.58
CA HIS A 149 6.25 -9.22 -15.54
C HIS A 149 6.00 -8.53 -14.20
N ASP A 150 4.73 -8.34 -13.86
CA ASP A 150 4.36 -7.81 -12.56
C ASP A 150 4.76 -8.79 -11.44
N TYR A 151 4.92 -8.26 -10.22
CA TYR A 151 5.12 -9.09 -9.03
C TYR A 151 3.98 -8.87 -8.04
N LYS A 152 3.73 -9.88 -7.24
CA LYS A 152 2.75 -9.81 -6.14
C LYS A 152 3.46 -10.13 -4.85
N THR A 153 3.22 -9.34 -3.81
CA THR A 153 3.86 -9.58 -2.50
C THR A 153 3.48 -10.94 -1.90
N MET A 154 2.40 -11.57 -2.40
CA MET A 154 1.98 -12.91 -2.01
C MET A 154 2.63 -14.05 -2.82
N ASP A 155 3.43 -13.73 -3.85
CA ASP A 155 4.12 -14.74 -4.63
C ASP A 155 5.27 -15.36 -3.83
N LEU A 156 5.46 -16.66 -3.96
CA LEU A 156 6.46 -17.41 -3.20
C LEU A 156 7.88 -16.80 -3.35
N PRO A 157 8.37 -16.46 -4.55
CA PRO A 157 9.70 -15.86 -4.69
C PRO A 157 9.86 -14.53 -3.97
N PHE A 158 8.78 -13.74 -3.88
CA PHE A 158 8.81 -12.47 -3.13
C PHE A 158 8.87 -12.75 -1.62
N MET A 159 8.02 -13.63 -1.11
CA MET A 159 8.01 -14.01 0.30
C MET A 159 9.33 -14.63 0.74
N GLU A 160 9.91 -15.51 -0.09
CA GLU A 160 11.21 -16.13 0.16
C GLU A 160 12.31 -15.07 0.27
N SER A 161 12.32 -14.08 -0.62
CA SER A 161 13.28 -12.97 -0.57
C SER A 161 13.16 -12.14 0.71
N VAL A 162 11.93 -11.87 1.16
CA VAL A 162 11.68 -11.14 2.42
C VAL A 162 12.22 -11.93 3.62
N ILE A 163 11.91 -13.24 3.68
CA ILE A 163 12.37 -14.11 4.76
C ILE A 163 13.91 -14.24 4.75
N HIS A 164 14.51 -14.34 3.57
CA HIS A 164 15.97 -14.37 3.43
C HIS A 164 16.61 -13.09 3.97
N ASN A 165 16.10 -11.92 3.59
CA ASN A 165 16.59 -10.65 4.12
C ASN A 165 16.44 -10.55 5.64
N PHE A 166 15.32 -11.03 6.20
CA PHE A 166 15.14 -11.10 7.65
C PHE A 166 16.23 -11.97 8.31
N LYS A 167 16.49 -13.16 7.73
CA LYS A 167 17.54 -14.05 8.22
C LYS A 167 18.91 -13.38 8.19
N ASP A 168 19.26 -12.70 7.10
CA ASP A 168 20.53 -12.00 6.98
C ASP A 168 20.71 -10.90 8.04
N LEU A 169 19.66 -10.16 8.34
CA LEU A 169 19.68 -9.15 9.40
C LEU A 169 19.79 -9.79 10.79
N TYR A 170 19.11 -10.90 11.01
CA TYR A 170 19.20 -11.65 12.25
C TYR A 170 20.61 -12.20 12.48
N ASP A 171 21.20 -12.84 11.47
CA ASP A 171 22.57 -13.38 11.54
C ASP A 171 23.63 -12.30 11.78
N LYS A 172 23.37 -11.06 11.36
CA LYS A 172 24.20 -9.88 11.64
C LYS A 172 23.96 -9.26 13.03
N GLY A 173 23.05 -9.80 13.83
CA GLY A 173 22.71 -9.30 15.16
C GLY A 173 21.97 -7.94 15.15
N LEU A 174 21.35 -7.58 14.01
CA LEU A 174 20.60 -6.34 13.85
C LEU A 174 19.12 -6.47 14.24
N ILE A 175 18.67 -7.70 14.48
CA ILE A 175 17.32 -8.01 14.94
C ILE A 175 17.40 -8.62 16.33
N TYR A 176 16.60 -8.11 17.24
CA TYR A 176 16.49 -8.57 18.61
C TYR A 176 15.04 -8.51 19.08
N GLU A 177 14.71 -9.30 20.08
CA GLU A 177 13.40 -9.30 20.73
C GLU A 177 13.37 -8.24 21.84
N ASP A 178 12.33 -7.41 21.87
CA ASP A 178 12.16 -6.37 22.88
C ASP A 178 10.67 -6.01 23.03
N PHE A 179 10.35 -5.30 24.13
CA PHE A 179 9.01 -4.80 24.39
C PHE A 179 8.80 -3.45 23.70
N ARG A 180 7.65 -3.30 23.05
CA ARG A 180 7.24 -2.04 22.45
C ARG A 180 5.78 -1.72 22.79
N VAL A 181 5.53 -0.49 23.23
CA VAL A 181 4.16 0.01 23.43
C VAL A 181 3.58 0.39 22.07
N LEU A 182 2.49 -0.26 21.70
CA LEU A 182 1.77 -0.02 20.46
C LEU A 182 0.28 0.17 20.75
N PRO A 183 -0.43 1.03 19.98
CA PRO A 183 -1.89 1.02 19.95
C PRO A 183 -2.40 -0.36 19.52
N TYR A 184 -3.46 -0.83 20.18
CA TYR A 184 -4.04 -2.14 19.91
C TYR A 184 -5.53 -2.01 19.65
N SER A 185 -6.01 -2.58 18.54
CA SER A 185 -7.43 -2.67 18.25
C SER A 185 -8.00 -3.96 18.83
N TRP A 186 -8.86 -3.83 19.83
CA TRP A 186 -9.58 -4.98 20.40
C TRP A 186 -10.61 -5.58 19.40
N ALA A 187 -11.11 -4.77 18.47
CA ALA A 187 -12.07 -5.23 17.45
C ALA A 187 -11.41 -6.02 16.32
N ALA A 188 -10.19 -5.61 15.93
CA ALA A 188 -9.40 -6.30 14.90
C ALA A 188 -8.40 -7.30 15.50
N GLU A 189 -8.31 -7.36 16.83
CA GLU A 189 -7.40 -8.25 17.59
C GLU A 189 -5.93 -8.15 17.14
N THR A 190 -5.49 -6.92 16.79
CA THR A 190 -4.13 -6.67 16.28
C THR A 190 -3.58 -5.31 16.71
N PRO A 191 -2.23 -5.16 16.86
CA PRO A 191 -1.59 -3.87 16.95
C PRO A 191 -1.85 -3.03 15.67
N LEU A 192 -1.96 -1.72 15.84
CA LEU A 192 -2.19 -0.77 14.76
C LEU A 192 -0.92 -0.02 14.40
N SER A 193 -0.74 0.25 13.11
CA SER A 193 0.27 1.18 12.61
C SER A 193 -0.09 2.64 12.95
N ASN A 194 0.90 3.53 12.92
CA ASN A 194 0.66 4.96 13.12
C ASN A 194 -0.34 5.57 12.11
N PHE A 195 -0.37 5.02 10.91
CA PHE A 195 -1.32 5.46 9.89
C PHE A 195 -2.75 5.05 10.24
N GLU A 196 -2.94 3.80 10.67
CA GLU A 196 -4.27 3.26 11.05
C GLU A 196 -4.83 3.96 12.28
N VAL A 197 -3.99 4.31 13.26
CA VAL A 197 -4.40 5.05 14.46
C VAL A 197 -4.97 6.42 14.12
N ASN A 198 -4.45 7.07 13.09
CA ASN A 198 -4.89 8.41 12.68
C ASN A 198 -6.22 8.41 11.91
N GLN A 199 -6.81 7.25 11.65
CA GLN A 199 -8.07 7.13 10.93
C GLN A 199 -9.25 6.92 11.89
N GLY A 200 -10.40 7.48 11.52
CA GLY A 200 -11.64 7.22 12.24
C GLY A 200 -11.79 7.95 13.57
N TYR A 201 -11.08 9.05 13.80
CA TYR A 201 -11.33 9.91 14.96
C TYR A 201 -12.78 10.38 14.98
N GLN A 202 -13.43 10.24 16.12
CA GLN A 202 -14.78 10.71 16.35
C GLN A 202 -14.96 11.09 17.83
N ASP A 203 -15.81 12.08 18.06
CA ASP A 203 -16.15 12.49 19.41
C ASP A 203 -16.99 11.40 20.08
N LYS A 204 -16.55 10.96 21.27
CA LYS A 204 -17.25 9.98 22.09
C LYS A 204 -17.37 10.50 23.53
N THR A 205 -18.47 10.14 24.16
CA THR A 205 -18.63 10.38 25.62
C THR A 205 -18.18 9.14 26.36
N ASP A 206 -17.08 9.29 27.10
CA ASP A 206 -16.54 8.22 27.95
C ASP A 206 -16.70 8.54 29.42
N THR A 207 -16.76 7.50 30.26
CA THR A 207 -16.85 7.64 31.71
C THR A 207 -15.48 7.98 32.28
N ALA A 208 -15.36 9.18 32.85
CA ALA A 208 -14.20 9.57 33.66
C ALA A 208 -14.53 9.44 35.14
N ILE A 209 -13.56 8.99 35.92
CA ILE A 209 -13.71 8.87 37.36
C ILE A 209 -12.58 9.59 38.11
N THR A 210 -12.88 10.08 39.28
CA THR A 210 -11.89 10.58 40.25
C THR A 210 -11.88 9.69 41.45
N VAL A 211 -10.75 9.08 41.78
CA VAL A 211 -10.58 8.24 42.93
C VAL A 211 -9.69 8.89 44.00
N LEU A 212 -9.90 8.53 45.25
CA LEU A 212 -9.11 8.98 46.38
C LEU A 212 -8.12 7.88 46.72
N PHE A 213 -6.84 8.11 46.53
CA PHE A 213 -5.78 7.26 47.09
C PHE A 213 -5.37 7.79 48.46
N LYS A 214 -5.29 6.91 49.42
CA LYS A 214 -4.87 7.21 50.79
C LYS A 214 -3.36 6.97 50.94
N LEU A 215 -2.63 7.99 51.38
CA LEU A 215 -1.20 7.89 51.67
C LEU A 215 -0.95 7.36 53.10
N GLU A 216 0.28 6.88 53.34
CA GLU A 216 0.71 6.38 54.64
C GLU A 216 0.59 7.41 55.77
N ASN A 217 0.81 8.69 55.46
CA ASN A 217 0.69 9.82 56.39
C ASN A 217 -0.77 10.25 56.64
N GLY A 218 -1.77 9.54 56.10
CA GLY A 218 -3.18 9.82 56.27
C GLY A 218 -3.77 10.84 55.31
N MET A 219 -2.95 11.50 54.52
CA MET A 219 -3.44 12.38 53.44
C MET A 219 -4.10 11.58 52.31
N LYS A 220 -4.90 12.26 51.49
CA LYS A 220 -5.57 11.66 50.35
C LYS A 220 -5.19 12.43 49.11
N ILE A 221 -4.90 11.72 48.01
CA ILE A 221 -4.65 12.27 46.72
C ILE A 221 -5.82 11.98 45.80
N LEU A 222 -6.29 13.01 45.08
CA LEU A 222 -7.27 12.89 44.01
C LEU A 222 -6.57 12.49 42.75
N VAL A 223 -6.97 11.37 42.14
CA VAL A 223 -6.44 10.84 40.88
C VAL A 223 -7.60 10.71 39.91
N TRP A 224 -7.50 11.46 38.81
CA TRP A 224 -8.50 11.45 37.73
C TRP A 224 -8.03 10.55 36.58
N THR A 225 -8.96 9.78 36.01
CA THR A 225 -8.69 8.95 34.84
C THR A 225 -9.91 8.79 33.95
N THR A 226 -9.69 8.73 32.63
CA THR A 226 -10.66 8.30 31.63
C THR A 226 -10.60 6.80 31.34
N THR A 227 -9.65 6.07 31.95
CA THR A 227 -9.44 4.64 31.76
C THR A 227 -9.57 3.88 33.06
N PRO A 228 -10.78 3.78 33.65
CA PRO A 228 -10.99 3.20 34.99
C PRO A 228 -10.58 1.74 35.10
N TRP A 229 -10.51 1.01 34.00
CA TRP A 229 -10.05 -0.38 33.94
C TRP A 229 -8.54 -0.55 34.25
N THR A 230 -7.76 0.53 34.29
CA THR A 230 -6.35 0.48 34.69
C THR A 230 -6.15 0.43 36.22
N LEU A 231 -7.17 0.76 37.00
CA LEU A 231 -7.08 0.77 38.47
C LEU A 231 -6.62 -0.56 39.09
N PRO A 232 -7.08 -1.74 38.63
CA PRO A 232 -6.62 -3.03 39.20
C PRO A 232 -5.11 -3.28 39.02
N SER A 233 -4.48 -2.59 38.05
CA SER A 233 -3.04 -2.71 37.72
C SER A 233 -2.21 -1.56 38.31
N ASN A 234 -2.78 -0.73 39.16
CA ASN A 234 -2.05 0.37 39.78
C ASN A 234 -1.05 -0.16 40.81
N LEU A 235 0.23 0.17 40.64
CA LEU A 235 1.32 -0.31 41.52
C LEU A 235 1.78 0.76 42.50
N MET A 236 1.83 2.01 42.10
CA MET A 236 2.30 3.13 42.92
C MET A 236 1.78 4.47 42.38
N LEU A 237 1.93 5.50 43.21
CA LEU A 237 1.66 6.90 42.85
C LEU A 237 2.97 7.64 42.58
#